data_5511fc4e3ae074990704bbf80ee4c59e
#
_entry.id   5511fc4e3ae074990704bbf80ee4c59e
#
_cell.length_a   1.000
_cell.length_b   1.000
_cell.length_c   1.000
_cell.angle_alpha   90.00
_cell.angle_beta   90.00
_cell.angle_gamma   90.00
#
_symmetry.space_group_name_H-M   'P 1'
#
loop_
_entity.id
_entity.type
_entity.pdbx_description
1 polymer ?
#
loop_
_entity_poly.entity_id
_entity_poly.type
_entity_poly.pdbx_seq_one_letter_code
_entity_poly.pdbx_strand_id
1 'polypeptide(L)'
;MPNPFSKVPLVIAHRGASGYHPEHTLSAYRIAVGLGADGVEPDLVATKDGVLVIRHENEISRTTDVAAHPEFSERRTTKTVDGKVLTGWFTEDFTWDELKTLRATEPLPGIRHGNTVHDGKEPIQRFQDLLQMLDDHSPTVQVVAEVKHASYFRSLGIHLDVLLAEALDRAGWVDDERLTVESFELSFLDRIRARGVRARFVYLVEASGCPADDPETPYAWVRTDEGLRSLAGRVDGISVDKKLLLHKDVHGRIVTTDLVERAHAAGLVIFCWTLRAENRFLHPQHRSGGVEWDIGNWAVEFALILESGVDAVFSDHPDLAIEVRDGIVEGRRTREAAAS
;
A
#
# COMPACT_ATOMS: atom_id res chain seq x y z
N MET A 1 -6.74 0.48 -28.08
CA MET A 1 -5.89 0.82 -26.92
C MET A 1 -5.03 -0.39 -26.62
N PRO A 2 -3.76 -0.24 -26.24
CA PRO A 2 -3.00 -1.39 -25.79
C PRO A 2 -3.75 -2.05 -24.63
N ASN A 3 -3.69 -3.38 -24.55
CA ASN A 3 -4.28 -4.13 -23.45
C ASN A 3 -3.75 -3.55 -22.13
N PRO A 4 -4.61 -2.98 -21.25
CA PRO A 4 -4.17 -2.35 -20.01
C PRO A 4 -3.58 -3.37 -19.01
N PHE A 5 -3.78 -4.68 -19.28
CA PHE A 5 -3.31 -5.77 -18.43
C PHE A 5 -1.89 -6.16 -18.86
N SER A 6 -0.90 -5.84 -18.04
CA SER A 6 0.48 -6.26 -18.28
C SER A 6 0.58 -7.78 -18.23
N LYS A 7 1.33 -8.38 -19.18
CA LYS A 7 1.66 -9.82 -19.11
C LYS A 7 2.59 -10.15 -17.92
N VAL A 8 3.26 -9.12 -17.38
CA VAL A 8 4.19 -9.21 -16.25
C VAL A 8 3.67 -8.32 -15.14
N PRO A 9 3.29 -8.85 -13.98
CA PRO A 9 2.80 -8.05 -12.88
C PRO A 9 3.90 -7.13 -12.32
N LEU A 10 3.49 -5.91 -11.91
CA LEU A 10 4.39 -4.98 -11.24
C LEU A 10 4.63 -5.42 -9.79
N VAL A 11 5.85 -5.19 -9.30
CA VAL A 11 6.20 -5.34 -7.89
C VAL A 11 6.34 -3.96 -7.27
N ILE A 12 5.41 -3.62 -6.39
CA ILE A 12 5.37 -2.35 -5.66
C ILE A 12 5.91 -2.59 -4.25
N ALA A 13 6.91 -1.82 -3.87
CA ALA A 13 7.48 -1.89 -2.52
C ALA A 13 6.56 -1.20 -1.52
N HIS A 14 5.87 -2.01 -0.70
CA HIS A 14 4.88 -1.59 0.28
C HIS A 14 5.54 -0.84 1.44
N ARG A 15 5.31 0.47 1.51
CA ARG A 15 5.95 1.40 2.45
C ARG A 15 7.49 1.44 2.31
N GLY A 16 7.98 1.21 1.09
CA GLY A 16 9.38 0.91 0.78
C GLY A 16 9.73 -0.56 1.00
N ALA A 17 11.01 -0.88 1.16
CA ALA A 17 11.48 -2.22 1.53
C ALA A 17 11.29 -2.44 3.04
N SER A 18 10.04 -2.40 3.52
CA SER A 18 9.67 -2.39 4.93
C SER A 18 9.98 -3.69 5.67
N GLY A 19 10.26 -4.79 4.95
CA GLY A 19 10.81 -6.02 5.52
C GLY A 19 12.24 -5.88 6.02
N TYR A 20 12.96 -4.84 5.60
CA TYR A 20 14.39 -4.63 5.89
C TYR A 20 14.70 -3.34 6.66
N HIS A 21 13.82 -2.33 6.58
CA HIS A 21 13.94 -1.04 7.26
C HIS A 21 12.59 -0.60 7.83
N PRO A 22 12.57 0.25 8.86
CA PRO A 22 11.32 0.84 9.33
C PRO A 22 10.53 1.47 8.18
N GLU A 23 9.24 1.16 8.12
CA GLU A 23 8.35 1.60 7.06
C GLU A 23 8.36 3.12 6.86
N HIS A 24 8.16 3.57 5.61
CA HIS A 24 8.03 4.99 5.28
C HIS A 24 9.25 5.86 5.60
N THR A 25 10.44 5.26 5.62
CA THR A 25 11.71 5.99 5.69
C THR A 25 12.32 6.16 4.29
N LEU A 26 13.12 7.21 4.08
CA LEU A 26 13.83 7.36 2.80
C LEU A 26 14.78 6.20 2.51
N SER A 27 15.39 5.61 3.54
CA SER A 27 16.23 4.42 3.36
C SER A 27 15.42 3.23 2.87
N ALA A 28 14.21 2.99 3.43
CA ALA A 28 13.34 1.91 2.96
C ALA A 28 12.97 2.09 1.47
N TYR A 29 12.68 3.31 1.03
CA TYR A 29 12.40 3.61 -0.38
C TYR A 29 13.62 3.47 -1.28
N ARG A 30 14.79 4.00 -0.87
CA ARG A 30 16.04 3.86 -1.63
C ARG A 30 16.47 2.41 -1.80
N ILE A 31 16.32 1.60 -0.74
CA ILE A 31 16.59 0.17 -0.81
C ILE A 31 15.63 -0.51 -1.77
N ALA A 32 14.31 -0.21 -1.69
CA ALA A 32 13.33 -0.77 -2.62
C ALA A 32 13.68 -0.50 -4.09
N VAL A 33 14.04 0.74 -4.42
CA VAL A 33 14.50 1.13 -5.75
C VAL A 33 15.78 0.38 -6.13
N GLY A 34 16.74 0.29 -5.21
CA GLY A 34 18.00 -0.43 -5.42
C GLY A 34 17.82 -1.93 -5.62
N LEU A 35 16.78 -2.53 -5.07
CA LEU A 35 16.38 -3.92 -5.26
C LEU A 35 15.60 -4.15 -6.58
N GLY A 36 15.29 -3.09 -7.33
CA GLY A 36 14.62 -3.17 -8.63
C GLY A 36 13.09 -3.18 -8.56
N ALA A 37 12.48 -2.67 -7.49
CA ALA A 37 11.04 -2.49 -7.42
C ALA A 37 10.52 -1.61 -8.57
N ASP A 38 9.41 -2.00 -9.21
CA ASP A 38 8.81 -1.23 -10.30
C ASP A 38 8.15 0.05 -9.79
N GLY A 39 7.77 0.07 -8.52
CA GLY A 39 7.16 1.21 -7.86
C GLY A 39 7.34 1.16 -6.35
N VAL A 40 6.98 2.27 -5.70
CA VAL A 40 6.94 2.41 -4.25
C VAL A 40 5.56 2.89 -3.82
N GLU A 41 5.15 2.47 -2.64
CA GLU A 41 3.86 2.84 -2.07
C GLU A 41 4.07 3.66 -0.80
N PRO A 42 3.70 4.95 -0.80
CA PRO A 42 3.55 5.79 0.39
C PRO A 42 2.09 5.88 0.85
N ASP A 43 1.87 5.71 2.16
CA ASP A 43 0.62 6.07 2.84
C ASP A 43 0.61 7.54 3.25
N LEU A 44 -0.45 8.27 2.99
CA LEU A 44 -0.54 9.71 3.18
C LEU A 44 -1.58 10.10 4.24
N VAL A 45 -1.13 10.84 5.22
CA VAL A 45 -1.93 11.55 6.23
C VAL A 45 -1.50 13.01 6.30
N ALA A 46 -2.21 13.85 7.08
CA ALA A 46 -1.87 15.27 7.17
C ALA A 46 -1.49 15.71 8.58
N THR A 47 -0.68 16.75 8.67
CA THR A 47 -0.42 17.52 9.88
C THR A 47 -1.52 18.54 10.11
N LYS A 48 -1.52 19.16 11.31
CA LYS A 48 -2.42 20.25 11.70
C LYS A 48 -2.35 21.48 10.76
N ASP A 49 -1.18 21.74 10.23
CA ASP A 49 -0.91 22.86 9.31
C ASP A 49 -0.95 22.45 7.83
N GLY A 50 -1.51 21.26 7.53
CA GLY A 50 -1.84 20.84 6.16
C GLY A 50 -0.66 20.33 5.34
N VAL A 51 0.39 19.84 5.98
CA VAL A 51 1.50 19.17 5.29
C VAL A 51 1.19 17.68 5.15
N LEU A 52 1.28 17.13 3.94
CA LEU A 52 1.17 15.69 3.70
C LEU A 52 2.45 14.99 4.19
N VAL A 53 2.29 14.10 5.16
CA VAL A 53 3.34 13.26 5.71
C VAL A 53 3.08 11.80 5.40
N ILE A 54 4.14 11.03 5.29
CA ILE A 54 4.07 9.62 4.91
C ILE A 54 4.00 8.77 6.17
N ARG A 55 2.80 8.27 6.52
CA ARG A 55 2.50 7.34 7.63
C ARG A 55 1.27 6.51 7.32
N HIS A 56 1.31 5.22 7.72
CA HIS A 56 0.19 4.30 7.51
C HIS A 56 -1.06 4.72 8.29
N GLU A 57 -0.86 5.12 9.55
CA GLU A 57 -1.92 5.63 10.42
C GLU A 57 -1.62 7.08 10.80
N ASN A 58 -2.65 7.85 11.09
CA ASN A 58 -2.49 9.15 11.73
C ASN A 58 -2.10 9.03 13.21
N GLU A 59 -2.36 7.87 13.85
CA GLU A 59 -1.87 7.52 15.19
C GLU A 59 -0.43 7.00 15.10
N ILE A 60 0.54 7.75 15.69
CA ILE A 60 1.97 7.58 15.46
C ILE A 60 2.76 6.96 16.62
N SER A 61 2.10 6.47 17.66
CA SER A 61 2.77 5.94 18.86
C SER A 61 3.70 4.77 18.59
N ARG A 62 3.34 3.92 17.61
CA ARG A 62 4.05 2.67 17.31
C ARG A 62 5.07 2.79 16.20
N THR A 63 4.99 3.83 15.40
CA THR A 63 5.83 4.03 14.22
C THR A 63 6.84 5.16 14.39
N THR A 64 6.83 5.81 15.58
CA THR A 64 7.74 6.90 15.92
C THR A 64 8.17 6.83 17.39
N ASP A 65 9.19 7.61 17.71
CA ASP A 65 9.70 7.81 19.07
C ASP A 65 8.94 8.85 19.88
N VAL A 66 7.74 9.27 19.46
CA VAL A 66 6.94 10.36 20.08
C VAL A 66 6.75 10.18 21.59
N ALA A 67 6.64 8.94 22.07
CA ALA A 67 6.50 8.65 23.49
C ALA A 67 7.76 8.99 24.32
N ALA A 68 8.92 9.14 23.67
CA ALA A 68 10.17 9.57 24.30
C ALA A 68 10.34 11.08 24.35
N HIS A 69 9.37 11.85 23.83
CA HIS A 69 9.36 13.30 23.76
C HIS A 69 8.47 13.90 24.87
N PRO A 70 9.01 14.29 26.02
CA PRO A 70 8.21 14.79 27.16
C PRO A 70 7.43 16.06 26.83
N GLU A 71 7.91 16.90 25.88
CA GLU A 71 7.23 18.10 25.40
C GLU A 71 5.88 17.78 24.71
N PHE A 72 5.67 16.55 24.26
CA PHE A 72 4.44 16.11 23.60
C PHE A 72 3.55 15.24 24.49
N SER A 73 3.91 15.02 25.76
CA SER A 73 3.18 14.13 26.68
C SER A 73 1.71 14.52 26.83
N GLU A 74 1.42 15.82 26.96
CA GLU A 74 0.06 16.37 27.15
C GLU A 74 -0.82 16.27 25.88
N ARG A 75 -0.24 15.93 24.71
CA ARG A 75 -0.99 15.74 23.46
C ARG A 75 -1.51 14.32 23.29
N ARG A 76 -1.11 13.42 24.20
CA ARG A 76 -1.65 12.05 24.16
C ARG A 76 -3.14 12.09 24.46
N THR A 77 -3.96 11.61 23.51
CA THR A 77 -5.42 11.71 23.58
C THR A 77 -6.09 10.47 23.00
N THR A 78 -7.42 10.40 23.16
CA THR A 78 -8.25 9.33 22.58
C THR A 78 -9.16 9.92 21.52
N LYS A 79 -9.13 9.35 20.32
CA LYS A 79 -9.96 9.74 19.18
C LYS A 79 -10.66 8.53 18.58
N THR A 80 -11.75 8.78 17.86
CA THR A 80 -12.41 7.79 17.03
C THR A 80 -12.05 8.08 15.58
N VAL A 81 -11.32 7.18 14.94
CA VAL A 81 -10.91 7.26 13.52
C VAL A 81 -11.56 6.08 12.80
N ASP A 82 -12.37 6.36 11.77
CA ASP A 82 -13.08 5.36 10.98
C ASP A 82 -13.79 4.29 11.83
N GLY A 83 -14.47 4.76 12.90
CA GLY A 83 -15.20 3.90 13.83
C GLY A 83 -14.34 3.17 14.86
N LYS A 84 -13.01 3.28 14.82
CA LYS A 84 -12.09 2.65 15.79
C LYS A 84 -11.66 3.66 16.86
N VAL A 85 -11.76 3.29 18.13
CA VAL A 85 -11.26 4.11 19.24
C VAL A 85 -9.77 3.85 19.43
N LEU A 86 -8.96 4.87 19.21
CA LEU A 86 -7.50 4.86 19.31
C LEU A 86 -7.03 5.82 20.40
N THR A 87 -5.97 5.46 21.12
CA THR A 87 -5.36 6.31 22.17
C THR A 87 -3.87 6.44 21.92
N GLY A 88 -3.41 7.65 21.63
CA GLY A 88 -2.01 7.93 21.31
C GLY A 88 -1.79 9.37 20.89
N TRP A 89 -0.86 9.58 19.99
CA TRP A 89 -0.52 10.87 19.40
C TRP A 89 -0.90 10.83 17.91
N PHE A 90 -1.56 11.90 17.45
CA PHE A 90 -2.15 11.93 16.11
C PHE A 90 -1.52 13.03 15.26
N THR A 91 -1.19 12.77 14.00
CA THR A 91 -0.48 13.70 13.12
C THR A 91 -1.16 15.05 12.99
N GLU A 92 -2.48 15.09 12.99
CA GLU A 92 -3.28 16.33 12.89
C GLU A 92 -3.28 17.18 14.17
N ASP A 93 -2.65 16.71 15.25
CA ASP A 93 -2.43 17.50 16.46
C ASP A 93 -1.05 18.19 16.47
N PHE A 94 -0.21 17.93 15.46
CA PHE A 94 1.14 18.46 15.31
C PHE A 94 1.27 19.29 14.04
N THR A 95 2.07 20.35 14.13
CA THR A 95 2.59 21.02 12.94
C THR A 95 3.72 20.19 12.31
N TRP A 96 4.03 20.49 11.04
CA TRP A 96 5.18 19.84 10.40
C TRP A 96 6.49 20.12 11.16
N ASP A 97 6.68 21.35 11.63
CA ASP A 97 7.89 21.71 12.38
C ASP A 97 8.08 20.88 13.65
N GLU A 98 7.00 20.43 14.27
CA GLU A 98 7.04 19.51 15.40
C GLU A 98 7.27 18.06 14.93
N LEU A 99 6.51 17.57 13.95
CA LEU A 99 6.65 16.18 13.48
C LEU A 99 8.03 15.85 12.90
N LYS A 100 8.69 16.79 12.22
CA LYS A 100 10.04 16.58 11.68
C LYS A 100 11.11 16.32 12.75
N THR A 101 10.82 16.63 14.04
CA THR A 101 11.73 16.35 15.16
C THR A 101 11.70 14.89 15.56
N LEU A 102 10.61 14.17 15.27
CA LEU A 102 10.44 12.76 15.58
C LEU A 102 11.26 11.86 14.64
N ARG A 103 11.48 10.65 15.11
CA ARG A 103 12.20 9.62 14.38
C ARG A 103 11.32 8.38 14.20
N ALA A 104 11.47 7.75 13.04
CA ALA A 104 10.77 6.50 12.71
C ALA A 104 11.30 5.34 13.55
N THR A 105 10.40 4.43 13.92
CA THR A 105 10.69 3.18 14.62
C THR A 105 9.98 2.01 13.95
N GLU A 106 10.53 0.80 14.10
CA GLU A 106 9.94 -0.43 13.57
C GLU A 106 8.61 -0.75 14.28
N PRO A 107 7.47 -0.82 13.55
CA PRO A 107 6.16 -1.09 14.16
C PRO A 107 5.96 -2.54 14.59
N LEU A 108 6.77 -3.47 14.07
CA LEU A 108 6.70 -4.91 14.30
C LEU A 108 7.99 -5.49 14.93
N PRO A 109 8.50 -4.91 16.04
CA PRO A 109 9.81 -5.30 16.58
C PRO A 109 9.87 -6.78 17.01
N GLY A 110 8.72 -7.39 17.33
CA GLY A 110 8.62 -8.82 17.65
C GLY A 110 8.71 -9.75 16.43
N ILE A 111 8.57 -9.24 15.21
CA ILE A 111 8.68 -9.98 13.95
C ILE A 111 9.96 -9.58 13.21
N ARG A 112 10.29 -8.29 13.19
CA ARG A 112 11.39 -7.69 12.43
C ARG A 112 12.47 -7.15 13.36
N HIS A 113 13.00 -8.02 14.23
CA HIS A 113 14.01 -7.60 15.23
C HIS A 113 15.22 -6.92 14.58
N GLY A 114 15.63 -7.38 13.37
CA GLY A 114 16.75 -6.79 12.63
C GLY A 114 16.54 -5.33 12.27
N ASN A 115 15.28 -4.92 12.01
CA ASN A 115 14.96 -3.56 11.62
C ASN A 115 15.11 -2.56 12.78
N THR A 116 14.98 -3.02 14.03
CA THR A 116 15.09 -2.14 15.21
C THR A 116 16.46 -1.48 15.37
N VAL A 117 17.50 -1.99 14.69
CA VAL A 117 18.81 -1.32 14.65
C VAL A 117 18.74 0.04 13.94
N HIS A 118 17.69 0.30 13.19
CA HIS A 118 17.43 1.55 12.46
C HIS A 118 16.51 2.51 13.23
N ASP A 119 15.92 2.09 14.35
CA ASP A 119 15.04 2.92 15.17
C ASP A 119 15.74 4.23 15.59
N GLY A 120 15.00 5.32 15.52
CA GLY A 120 15.49 6.64 15.94
C GLY A 120 16.49 7.30 14.99
N LYS A 121 16.80 6.69 13.83
CA LYS A 121 17.84 7.21 12.90
C LYS A 121 17.28 8.12 11.83
N GLU A 122 16.04 7.91 11.39
CA GLU A 122 15.47 8.68 10.28
C GLU A 122 14.26 9.51 10.71
N PRO A 123 14.13 10.73 10.18
CA PRO A 123 12.96 11.58 10.44
C PRO A 123 11.74 11.05 9.70
N ILE A 124 10.56 11.52 10.12
CA ILE A 124 9.32 11.37 9.34
C ILE A 124 9.51 12.10 8.00
N GLN A 125 8.92 11.57 6.94
CA GLN A 125 9.06 12.11 5.58
C GLN A 125 7.78 12.83 5.15
N ARG A 126 7.94 13.89 4.36
CA ARG A 126 6.83 14.49 3.60
C ARG A 126 6.69 13.78 2.26
N PHE A 127 5.49 13.80 1.73
CA PHE A 127 5.25 13.24 0.40
C PHE A 127 6.12 13.90 -0.69
N GLN A 128 6.26 15.23 -0.64
CA GLN A 128 7.11 15.95 -1.60
C GLN A 128 8.60 15.55 -1.54
N ASP A 129 9.11 15.14 -0.37
CA ASP A 129 10.53 14.71 -0.24
C ASP A 129 10.75 13.37 -0.95
N LEU A 130 9.74 12.48 -0.93
CA LEU A 130 9.76 11.23 -1.68
C LEU A 130 9.69 11.49 -3.20
N LEU A 131 8.75 12.34 -3.66
CA LEU A 131 8.65 12.68 -5.08
C LEU A 131 9.95 13.27 -5.62
N GLN A 132 10.54 14.22 -4.89
CA GLN A 132 11.84 14.82 -5.26
C GLN A 132 12.95 13.75 -5.32
N MET A 133 13.02 12.84 -4.36
CA MET A 133 14.02 11.76 -4.37
C MET A 133 13.87 10.86 -5.58
N LEU A 134 12.63 10.55 -5.99
CA LEU A 134 12.38 9.72 -7.17
C LEU A 134 12.75 10.44 -8.47
N ASP A 135 12.39 11.71 -8.60
CA ASP A 135 12.72 12.51 -9.79
C ASP A 135 14.23 12.66 -9.96
N ASP A 136 14.97 12.87 -8.86
CA ASP A 136 16.41 13.04 -8.89
C ASP A 136 17.18 11.75 -9.19
N HIS A 137 16.67 10.59 -8.75
CA HIS A 137 17.46 9.35 -8.70
C HIS A 137 16.83 8.15 -9.42
N SER A 138 15.50 8.18 -9.69
CA SER A 138 14.79 7.01 -10.17
C SER A 138 13.55 7.39 -11.00
N PRO A 139 13.74 8.10 -12.12
CA PRO A 139 12.66 8.75 -12.89
C PRO A 139 11.69 7.77 -13.57
N THR A 140 11.94 6.46 -13.51
CA THR A 140 11.05 5.42 -14.09
C THR A 140 10.24 4.68 -13.04
N VAL A 141 10.52 4.88 -11.75
CA VAL A 141 9.83 4.19 -10.66
C VAL A 141 8.44 4.80 -10.46
N GLN A 142 7.44 3.94 -10.37
CA GLN A 142 6.05 4.36 -10.15
C GLN A 142 5.80 4.73 -8.67
N VAL A 143 4.79 5.56 -8.45
CA VAL A 143 4.28 5.91 -7.12
C VAL A 143 2.83 5.45 -7.03
N VAL A 144 2.54 4.62 -6.04
CA VAL A 144 1.18 4.23 -5.70
C VAL A 144 0.85 4.88 -4.35
N ALA A 145 0.26 6.07 -4.39
CA ALA A 145 -0.02 6.88 -3.20
C ALA A 145 -1.36 6.50 -2.59
N GLU A 146 -1.35 5.87 -1.40
CA GLU A 146 -2.55 5.59 -0.64
C GLU A 146 -2.93 6.79 0.24
N VAL A 147 -4.18 7.25 0.16
CA VAL A 147 -4.69 8.30 1.06
C VAL A 147 -5.54 7.66 2.15
N LYS A 148 -5.10 7.85 3.39
CA LYS A 148 -5.71 7.28 4.59
C LYS A 148 -6.74 8.22 5.21
N HIS A 149 -7.83 7.65 5.73
CA HIS A 149 -8.78 8.35 6.60
C HIS A 149 -9.36 9.66 6.03
N ALA A 150 -9.61 9.73 4.71
CA ALA A 150 -9.97 10.98 4.04
C ALA A 150 -11.27 11.62 4.61
N SER A 151 -12.27 10.82 4.96
CA SER A 151 -13.51 11.29 5.59
C SER A 151 -13.30 11.78 7.02
N TYR A 152 -12.45 11.09 7.78
CA TYR A 152 -12.06 11.53 9.12
C TYR A 152 -11.37 12.90 9.07
N PHE A 153 -10.31 13.05 8.26
CA PHE A 153 -9.62 14.34 8.10
C PHE A 153 -10.55 15.45 7.61
N ARG A 154 -11.45 15.11 6.68
CA ARG A 154 -12.46 16.06 6.20
C ARG A 154 -13.39 16.53 7.31
N SER A 155 -13.76 15.68 8.26
CA SER A 155 -14.59 16.04 9.41
C SER A 155 -13.88 17.06 10.34
N LEU A 156 -12.55 17.10 10.29
CA LEU A 156 -11.72 18.07 11.00
C LEU A 156 -11.43 19.36 10.20
N GLY A 157 -11.99 19.48 8.97
CA GLY A 157 -11.73 20.59 8.07
C GLY A 157 -10.41 20.48 7.30
N ILE A 158 -9.73 19.34 7.36
CA ILE A 158 -8.50 19.05 6.61
C ILE A 158 -8.88 18.26 5.35
N HIS A 159 -8.72 18.87 4.18
CA HIS A 159 -9.15 18.32 2.90
C HIS A 159 -7.98 17.66 2.17
N LEU A 160 -7.78 16.34 2.37
CA LEU A 160 -6.65 15.60 1.78
C LEU A 160 -6.65 15.63 0.25
N ASP A 161 -7.82 15.72 -0.40
CA ASP A 161 -7.96 15.88 -1.85
C ASP A 161 -7.42 17.23 -2.35
N VAL A 162 -7.55 18.31 -1.55
CA VAL A 162 -6.92 19.61 -1.85
C VAL A 162 -5.41 19.53 -1.68
N LEU A 163 -4.98 19.03 -0.51
CA LEU A 163 -3.56 18.96 -0.16
C LEU A 163 -2.77 18.08 -1.14
N LEU A 164 -3.35 16.94 -1.57
CA LEU A 164 -2.71 16.07 -2.55
C LEU A 164 -2.62 16.73 -3.92
N ALA A 165 -3.72 17.33 -4.41
CA ALA A 165 -3.70 18.03 -5.71
C ALA A 165 -2.66 19.15 -5.74
N GLU A 166 -2.57 19.96 -4.67
CA GLU A 166 -1.56 21.02 -4.54
C GLU A 166 -0.13 20.49 -4.44
N ALA A 167 0.08 19.37 -3.74
CA ALA A 167 1.39 18.75 -3.63
C ALA A 167 1.86 18.20 -4.99
N LEU A 168 0.96 17.55 -5.73
CA LEU A 168 1.23 17.06 -7.08
C LEU A 168 1.48 18.19 -8.08
N ASP A 169 0.71 19.29 -8.01
CA ASP A 169 0.92 20.45 -8.86
C ASP A 169 2.31 21.08 -8.63
N ARG A 170 2.68 21.30 -7.39
CA ARG A 170 4.00 21.83 -7.02
C ARG A 170 5.16 20.93 -7.46
N ALA A 171 4.96 19.62 -7.49
CA ALA A 171 5.95 18.65 -7.92
C ALA A 171 5.94 18.37 -9.43
N GLY A 172 4.95 18.89 -10.19
CA GLY A 172 4.78 18.60 -11.60
C GLY A 172 4.21 17.20 -11.90
N TRP A 173 3.53 16.58 -10.92
CA TRP A 173 3.02 15.20 -11.00
C TRP A 173 1.50 15.10 -11.28
N VAL A 174 0.80 16.20 -11.52
CA VAL A 174 -0.66 16.21 -11.77
C VAL A 174 -1.07 15.33 -12.96
N ASP A 175 -0.19 15.17 -13.93
CA ASP A 175 -0.40 14.42 -15.18
C ASP A 175 0.76 13.45 -15.45
N ASP A 176 1.34 12.89 -14.40
CA ASP A 176 2.46 11.96 -14.51
C ASP A 176 1.95 10.52 -14.61
N GLU A 177 2.33 9.83 -15.70
CA GLU A 177 1.92 8.45 -15.96
C GLU A 177 2.42 7.44 -14.93
N ARG A 178 3.42 7.82 -14.10
CA ARG A 178 3.95 7.01 -13.00
C ARG A 178 3.04 7.02 -11.77
N LEU A 179 2.06 7.95 -11.71
CA LEU A 179 1.22 8.12 -10.54
C LEU A 179 0.00 7.18 -10.56
N THR A 180 -0.16 6.44 -9.50
CA THR A 180 -1.41 5.78 -9.10
C THR A 180 -1.85 6.38 -7.78
N VAL A 181 -3.13 6.66 -7.61
CA VAL A 181 -3.72 7.10 -6.34
C VAL A 181 -4.69 6.03 -5.88
N GLU A 182 -4.53 5.56 -4.65
CA GLU A 182 -5.45 4.58 -4.08
C GLU A 182 -6.02 5.01 -2.72
N SER A 183 -7.18 4.50 -2.40
CA SER A 183 -7.87 4.72 -1.13
C SER A 183 -8.94 3.68 -0.89
N PHE A 184 -9.21 3.40 0.40
CA PHE A 184 -10.39 2.66 0.84
C PHE A 184 -11.70 3.46 0.76
N GLU A 185 -11.62 4.76 0.41
CA GLU A 185 -12.75 5.66 0.31
C GLU A 185 -12.99 6.10 -1.13
N LEU A 186 -14.02 5.52 -1.77
CA LEU A 186 -14.33 5.78 -3.17
C LEU A 186 -14.69 7.27 -3.41
N SER A 187 -15.33 7.91 -2.43
CA SER A 187 -15.66 9.33 -2.49
C SER A 187 -14.42 10.25 -2.51
N PHE A 188 -13.30 9.79 -1.91
CA PHE A 188 -12.02 10.50 -2.03
C PHE A 188 -11.48 10.42 -3.46
N LEU A 189 -11.51 9.24 -4.09
CA LEU A 189 -11.06 9.04 -5.47
C LEU A 189 -11.88 9.89 -6.46
N ASP A 190 -13.19 10.00 -6.27
CA ASP A 190 -14.04 10.88 -7.05
C ASP A 190 -13.62 12.36 -6.88
N ARG A 191 -13.34 12.79 -5.64
CA ARG A 191 -12.94 14.20 -5.36
C ARG A 191 -11.59 14.57 -5.96
N ILE A 192 -10.56 13.71 -5.81
CA ILE A 192 -9.23 14.01 -6.34
C ILE A 192 -9.23 14.04 -7.87
N ARG A 193 -10.00 13.16 -8.52
CA ARG A 193 -10.23 13.18 -9.97
C ARG A 193 -10.92 14.49 -10.40
N ALA A 194 -11.94 14.94 -9.67
CA ALA A 194 -12.64 16.19 -9.95
C ALA A 194 -11.75 17.43 -9.82
N ARG A 195 -10.60 17.34 -9.12
CA ARG A 195 -9.58 18.42 -9.06
C ARG A 195 -8.65 18.45 -10.26
N GLY A 196 -8.85 17.58 -11.24
CA GLY A 196 -8.06 17.56 -12.48
C GLY A 196 -6.77 16.75 -12.40
N VAL A 197 -6.52 16.03 -11.30
CA VAL A 197 -5.42 15.07 -11.22
C VAL A 197 -5.69 13.93 -12.21
N ARG A 198 -4.72 13.64 -13.07
CA ARG A 198 -4.75 12.54 -14.02
C ARG A 198 -3.76 11.47 -13.59
N ALA A 199 -4.31 10.47 -12.94
CA ALA A 199 -3.57 9.32 -12.41
C ALA A 199 -4.38 8.06 -12.69
N ARG A 200 -3.80 6.89 -12.48
CA ARG A 200 -4.58 5.67 -12.29
C ARG A 200 -5.24 5.74 -10.91
N PHE A 201 -6.55 5.53 -10.84
CA PHE A 201 -7.30 5.51 -9.60
C PHE A 201 -7.67 4.08 -9.23
N VAL A 202 -7.27 3.63 -8.05
CA VAL A 202 -7.45 2.26 -7.58
C VAL A 202 -8.23 2.26 -6.26
N TYR A 203 -9.31 1.50 -6.22
CA TYR A 203 -10.14 1.36 -5.03
C TYR A 203 -9.69 0.18 -4.19
N LEU A 204 -9.30 0.42 -2.94
CA LEU A 204 -8.87 -0.60 -1.99
C LEU A 204 -10.07 -1.35 -1.41
N VAL A 205 -9.99 -2.66 -1.37
CA VAL A 205 -11.08 -3.56 -0.92
C VAL A 205 -10.58 -4.52 0.14
N GLU A 206 -11.14 -4.39 1.34
CA GLU A 206 -10.89 -5.28 2.48
C GLU A 206 -11.58 -6.65 2.31
N ALA A 207 -11.07 -7.64 3.05
CA ALA A 207 -11.69 -8.97 3.10
C ALA A 207 -13.08 -8.96 3.72
N SER A 208 -13.36 -8.01 4.62
CA SER A 208 -14.64 -7.87 5.34
C SER A 208 -14.89 -6.42 5.74
N GLY A 209 -16.09 -6.12 6.23
CA GLY A 209 -16.47 -4.78 6.67
C GLY A 209 -16.97 -3.90 5.52
N CYS A 210 -17.00 -2.60 5.79
CA CYS A 210 -17.47 -1.54 4.88
C CYS A 210 -16.46 -0.39 4.86
N PRO A 211 -16.39 0.40 3.78
CA PRO A 211 -15.59 1.63 3.75
C PRO A 211 -16.12 2.68 4.73
N ALA A 212 -15.23 3.55 5.22
CA ALA A 212 -15.59 4.57 6.20
C ALA A 212 -16.57 5.62 5.63
N ASP A 213 -16.48 5.87 4.33
CA ASP A 213 -17.32 6.83 3.61
C ASP A 213 -18.65 6.25 3.09
N ASP A 214 -18.83 4.93 3.14
CA ASP A 214 -20.07 4.23 2.77
C ASP A 214 -20.29 2.99 3.65
N PRO A 215 -20.72 3.16 4.90
CA PRO A 215 -20.93 2.06 5.84
C PRO A 215 -22.10 1.12 5.48
N GLU A 216 -22.93 1.51 4.52
CA GLU A 216 -24.09 0.70 4.07
C GLU A 216 -23.70 -0.29 2.97
N THR A 217 -22.59 -0.05 2.24
CA THR A 217 -22.14 -0.92 1.16
C THR A 217 -20.94 -1.78 1.61
N PRO A 218 -21.17 -3.08 1.93
CA PRO A 218 -20.09 -3.94 2.36
C PRO A 218 -19.11 -4.26 1.23
N TYR A 219 -17.82 -4.40 1.54
CA TYR A 219 -16.80 -4.85 0.57
C TYR A 219 -17.15 -6.18 -0.11
N ALA A 220 -17.94 -7.04 0.57
CA ALA A 220 -18.44 -8.28 -0.03
C ALA A 220 -19.31 -8.03 -1.27
N TRP A 221 -20.12 -6.94 -1.28
CA TRP A 221 -20.91 -6.56 -2.44
C TRP A 221 -20.02 -6.04 -3.58
N VAL A 222 -19.03 -5.22 -3.26
CA VAL A 222 -18.06 -4.67 -4.24
C VAL A 222 -17.43 -5.78 -5.08
N ARG A 223 -17.21 -6.95 -4.49
CA ARG A 223 -16.60 -8.13 -5.14
C ARG A 223 -17.58 -8.99 -5.93
N THR A 224 -18.86 -8.65 -5.97
CA THR A 224 -19.82 -9.29 -6.90
C THR A 224 -19.63 -8.75 -8.31
N ASP A 225 -20.14 -9.46 -9.32
CA ASP A 225 -20.08 -8.98 -10.71
C ASP A 225 -20.81 -7.65 -10.92
N GLU A 226 -21.89 -7.41 -10.15
CA GLU A 226 -22.61 -6.15 -10.17
C GLU A 226 -21.76 -5.03 -9.53
N GLY A 227 -21.16 -5.30 -8.37
CA GLY A 227 -20.27 -4.37 -7.70
C GLY A 227 -19.07 -3.99 -8.56
N LEU A 228 -18.39 -4.98 -9.15
CA LEU A 228 -17.26 -4.72 -10.05
C LEU A 228 -17.68 -3.88 -11.26
N ARG A 229 -18.81 -4.20 -11.91
CA ARG A 229 -19.34 -3.39 -13.03
C ARG A 229 -19.70 -1.97 -12.61
N SER A 230 -20.16 -1.74 -11.37
CA SER A 230 -20.49 -0.41 -10.88
C SER A 230 -19.27 0.51 -10.71
N LEU A 231 -18.09 -0.07 -10.58
CA LEU A 231 -16.82 0.67 -10.49
C LEU A 231 -16.27 1.07 -11.86
N ALA A 232 -16.70 0.43 -12.94
CA ALA A 232 -16.22 0.72 -14.28
C ALA A 232 -16.47 2.19 -14.65
N GLY A 233 -15.41 2.90 -15.09
CA GLY A 233 -15.44 4.32 -15.40
C GLY A 233 -15.35 5.27 -14.19
N ARG A 234 -15.49 4.76 -12.94
CA ARG A 234 -15.21 5.54 -11.73
C ARG A 234 -13.77 5.37 -11.28
N VAL A 235 -13.25 4.13 -11.35
CA VAL A 235 -11.86 3.81 -11.05
C VAL A 235 -11.27 2.97 -12.18
N ASP A 236 -9.96 2.89 -12.23
CA ASP A 236 -9.22 2.11 -13.23
C ASP A 236 -8.96 0.68 -12.72
N GLY A 237 -9.07 0.47 -11.41
CA GLY A 237 -8.83 -0.83 -10.81
C GLY A 237 -9.27 -0.97 -9.36
N ILE A 238 -9.08 -2.16 -8.85
CA ILE A 238 -9.23 -2.49 -7.42
C ILE A 238 -7.91 -3.03 -6.86
N SER A 239 -7.69 -2.84 -5.56
CA SER A 239 -6.55 -3.39 -4.83
C SER A 239 -7.06 -4.19 -3.64
N VAL A 240 -6.73 -5.49 -3.55
CA VAL A 240 -7.40 -6.42 -2.66
C VAL A 240 -6.45 -7.10 -1.68
N ASP A 241 -6.96 -7.41 -0.47
CA ASP A 241 -6.25 -8.29 0.48
C ASP A 241 -6.03 -9.67 -0.18
N LYS A 242 -4.80 -10.18 -0.13
CA LYS A 242 -4.42 -11.49 -0.67
C LYS A 242 -5.31 -12.65 -0.22
N LYS A 243 -5.96 -12.53 0.95
CA LYS A 243 -6.94 -13.50 1.44
C LYS A 243 -8.16 -13.64 0.53
N LEU A 244 -8.43 -12.66 -0.31
CA LEU A 244 -9.52 -12.70 -1.29
C LEU A 244 -9.15 -13.46 -2.55
N LEU A 245 -7.86 -13.62 -2.79
CA LEU A 245 -7.33 -14.35 -3.94
C LEU A 245 -7.05 -15.83 -3.66
N LEU A 246 -7.01 -16.23 -2.39
CA LEU A 246 -6.64 -17.60 -1.99
C LEU A 246 -7.79 -18.29 -1.26
N HIS A 247 -8.08 -19.54 -1.62
CA HIS A 247 -9.04 -20.39 -0.91
C HIS A 247 -8.60 -21.87 -0.91
N LYS A 248 -9.24 -22.69 -0.09
CA LYS A 248 -9.04 -24.14 -0.11
C LYS A 248 -9.98 -24.78 -1.09
N ASP A 249 -9.44 -25.60 -2.00
CA ASP A 249 -10.23 -26.47 -2.88
C ASP A 249 -10.86 -27.65 -2.09
N VAL A 250 -11.62 -28.47 -2.78
CA VAL A 250 -12.29 -29.66 -2.20
C VAL A 250 -11.30 -30.72 -1.69
N HIS A 251 -10.02 -30.64 -2.09
CA HIS A 251 -8.93 -31.51 -1.61
C HIS A 251 -8.10 -30.85 -0.52
N GLY A 252 -8.49 -29.65 -0.05
CA GLY A 252 -7.78 -28.90 1.00
C GLY A 252 -6.50 -28.19 0.51
N ARG A 253 -6.24 -28.12 -0.79
CA ARG A 253 -5.10 -27.40 -1.37
C ARG A 253 -5.44 -25.93 -1.50
N ILE A 254 -4.44 -25.05 -1.32
CA ILE A 254 -4.60 -23.62 -1.55
C ILE A 254 -4.55 -23.36 -3.05
N VAL A 255 -5.58 -22.72 -3.56
CA VAL A 255 -5.74 -22.33 -4.97
C VAL A 255 -6.27 -20.90 -5.05
N THR A 256 -6.19 -20.31 -6.24
CA THR A 256 -6.68 -18.96 -6.49
C THR A 256 -8.20 -18.93 -6.71
N THR A 257 -8.82 -17.79 -6.33
CA THR A 257 -10.23 -17.51 -6.68
C THR A 257 -10.33 -16.99 -8.11
N ASP A 258 -11.56 -16.85 -8.61
CA ASP A 258 -11.88 -16.27 -9.91
C ASP A 258 -11.94 -14.72 -9.91
N LEU A 259 -11.59 -14.07 -8.80
CA LEU A 259 -11.76 -12.62 -8.64
C LEU A 259 -10.95 -11.81 -9.66
N VAL A 260 -9.75 -12.29 -10.02
CA VAL A 260 -8.90 -11.63 -11.02
C VAL A 260 -9.58 -11.63 -12.39
N GLU A 261 -10.06 -12.79 -12.84
CA GLU A 261 -10.77 -12.92 -14.11
C GLU A 261 -12.02 -12.05 -14.18
N ARG A 262 -12.79 -11.99 -13.08
CA ARG A 262 -14.01 -11.17 -12.99
C ARG A 262 -13.71 -9.67 -12.97
N ALA A 263 -12.64 -9.24 -12.29
CA ALA A 263 -12.20 -7.84 -12.31
C ALA A 263 -11.77 -7.43 -13.73
N HIS A 264 -10.98 -8.25 -14.41
CA HIS A 264 -10.58 -8.00 -15.80
C HIS A 264 -11.78 -8.00 -16.75
N ALA A 265 -12.75 -8.90 -16.56
CA ALA A 265 -13.99 -8.92 -17.37
C ALA A 265 -14.84 -7.64 -17.17
N ALA A 266 -14.72 -6.99 -15.99
CA ALA A 266 -15.33 -5.69 -15.73
C ALA A 266 -14.49 -4.49 -16.23
N GLY A 267 -13.31 -4.74 -16.82
CA GLY A 267 -12.40 -3.71 -17.34
C GLY A 267 -11.54 -3.06 -16.25
N LEU A 268 -11.39 -3.69 -15.09
CA LEU A 268 -10.63 -3.19 -13.97
C LEU A 268 -9.27 -3.91 -13.86
N VAL A 269 -8.17 -3.17 -13.69
CA VAL A 269 -6.92 -3.78 -13.21
C VAL A 269 -7.11 -4.26 -11.78
N ILE A 270 -6.32 -5.26 -11.36
CA ILE A 270 -6.38 -5.78 -10.00
C ILE A 270 -4.98 -5.87 -9.38
N PHE A 271 -4.80 -5.19 -8.25
CA PHE A 271 -3.62 -5.22 -7.43
C PHE A 271 -3.85 -6.09 -6.19
N CYS A 272 -2.79 -6.62 -5.61
CA CYS A 272 -2.89 -7.49 -4.43
C CYS A 272 -1.91 -7.05 -3.33
N TRP A 273 -2.41 -6.86 -2.10
CA TRP A 273 -1.62 -6.57 -0.92
C TRP A 273 -1.84 -7.60 0.19
N THR A 274 -0.90 -7.88 1.04
CA THR A 274 0.50 -7.59 0.97
C THR A 274 1.28 -8.90 1.01
N LEU A 275 2.23 -9.07 0.11
CA LEU A 275 3.16 -10.19 0.12
C LEU A 275 4.22 -9.96 1.20
N ARG A 276 4.27 -10.84 2.17
CA ARG A 276 5.19 -10.84 3.30
C ARG A 276 5.73 -12.24 3.50
N ALA A 277 7.02 -12.36 3.71
CA ALA A 277 7.70 -13.66 3.75
C ALA A 277 7.67 -14.33 5.13
N GLU A 278 7.40 -13.56 6.19
CA GLU A 278 7.38 -14.07 7.56
C GLU A 278 6.14 -14.95 7.83
N ASN A 279 6.31 -16.02 8.59
CA ASN A 279 5.24 -16.97 8.96
C ASN A 279 3.98 -16.31 9.51
N ARG A 280 4.14 -15.22 10.26
CA ARG A 280 3.02 -14.44 10.83
C ARG A 280 1.98 -14.10 9.76
N PHE A 281 2.43 -13.80 8.54
CA PHE A 281 1.61 -13.26 7.46
C PHE A 281 1.24 -14.29 6.40
N LEU A 282 1.94 -15.42 6.35
CA LEU A 282 1.66 -16.48 5.38
C LEU A 282 0.42 -17.28 5.75
N HIS A 283 -0.24 -17.82 4.72
CA HIS A 283 -1.29 -18.80 4.92
C HIS A 283 -0.75 -19.98 5.76
N PRO A 284 -1.51 -20.53 6.72
CA PRO A 284 -1.01 -21.57 7.63
C PRO A 284 -0.33 -22.77 6.95
N GLN A 285 -0.76 -23.14 5.73
CA GLN A 285 -0.15 -24.25 4.96
C GLN A 285 1.22 -23.89 4.34
N HIS A 286 1.54 -22.61 4.25
CA HIS A 286 2.82 -22.12 3.71
C HIS A 286 3.82 -21.74 4.80
N ARG A 287 3.44 -21.88 6.07
CA ARG A 287 4.36 -21.66 7.19
C ARG A 287 5.39 -22.77 7.29
N SER A 288 6.60 -22.44 7.70
CA SER A 288 7.68 -23.39 7.99
C SER A 288 8.34 -23.03 9.33
N GLY A 289 8.88 -24.02 10.03
CA GLY A 289 9.41 -23.78 11.36
C GLY A 289 8.33 -23.55 12.42
N GLY A 290 8.71 -23.02 13.59
CA GLY A 290 7.84 -22.94 14.77
C GLY A 290 7.48 -21.55 15.24
N VAL A 291 8.05 -20.49 14.68
CA VAL A 291 7.90 -19.13 15.18
C VAL A 291 7.41 -18.16 14.12
N GLU A 292 6.72 -17.11 14.57
CA GLU A 292 6.04 -16.16 13.70
C GLU A 292 6.98 -15.29 12.85
N TRP A 293 8.19 -15.04 13.34
CA TRP A 293 9.21 -14.23 12.66
C TRP A 293 10.10 -15.01 11.68
N ASP A 294 10.01 -16.34 11.67
CA ASP A 294 10.75 -17.14 10.67
C ASP A 294 10.18 -16.89 9.26
N ILE A 295 11.06 -16.96 8.29
CA ILE A 295 10.70 -16.94 6.88
C ILE A 295 10.11 -18.30 6.50
N GLY A 296 8.88 -18.30 6.03
CA GLY A 296 8.17 -19.53 5.63
C GLY A 296 8.37 -19.91 4.17
N ASN A 297 7.46 -20.74 3.62
CA ASN A 297 7.42 -21.11 2.21
C ASN A 297 6.77 -20.00 1.37
N TRP A 298 7.29 -18.80 1.49
CA TRP A 298 6.78 -17.58 0.84
C TRP A 298 6.73 -17.70 -0.67
N ALA A 299 7.74 -18.33 -1.29
CA ALA A 299 7.83 -18.45 -2.74
C ALA A 299 6.62 -19.20 -3.34
N VAL A 300 6.09 -20.21 -2.63
CA VAL A 300 4.87 -20.92 -3.06
C VAL A 300 3.65 -20.01 -3.02
N GLU A 301 3.46 -19.24 -1.96
CA GLU A 301 2.33 -18.33 -1.85
C GLU A 301 2.42 -17.17 -2.86
N PHE A 302 3.61 -16.60 -3.02
CA PHE A 302 3.86 -15.52 -3.97
C PHE A 302 3.62 -16.00 -5.41
N ALA A 303 4.08 -17.21 -5.76
CA ALA A 303 3.85 -17.80 -7.07
C ALA A 303 2.35 -17.98 -7.36
N LEU A 304 1.57 -18.50 -6.41
CA LEU A 304 0.13 -18.65 -6.56
C LEU A 304 -0.55 -17.32 -6.88
N ILE A 305 -0.17 -16.25 -6.15
CA ILE A 305 -0.76 -14.92 -6.35
C ILE A 305 -0.31 -14.32 -7.69
N LEU A 306 0.99 -14.37 -8.00
CA LEU A 306 1.51 -13.83 -9.27
C LEU A 306 1.01 -14.58 -10.50
N GLU A 307 0.80 -15.88 -10.39
CA GLU A 307 0.26 -16.72 -11.48
C GLU A 307 -1.26 -16.55 -11.67
N SER A 308 -1.98 -16.00 -10.69
CA SER A 308 -3.42 -15.72 -10.80
C SER A 308 -3.75 -14.66 -11.86
N GLY A 309 -2.74 -13.90 -12.32
CA GLY A 309 -2.91 -12.88 -13.35
C GLY A 309 -3.14 -11.46 -12.79
N VAL A 310 -2.84 -11.22 -11.51
CA VAL A 310 -2.86 -9.85 -10.94
C VAL A 310 -1.94 -8.92 -11.72
N ASP A 311 -2.29 -7.63 -11.80
CA ASP A 311 -1.52 -6.63 -12.55
C ASP A 311 -0.37 -6.03 -11.72
N ALA A 312 -0.52 -6.01 -10.39
CA ALA A 312 0.53 -5.62 -9.46
C ALA A 312 0.40 -6.34 -8.11
N VAL A 313 1.52 -6.45 -7.42
CA VAL A 313 1.58 -6.93 -6.03
C VAL A 313 2.34 -5.92 -5.17
N PHE A 314 1.87 -5.72 -3.93
CA PHE A 314 2.59 -4.98 -2.92
C PHE A 314 3.40 -5.95 -2.06
N SER A 315 4.69 -5.66 -1.85
CA SER A 315 5.56 -6.52 -1.06
C SER A 315 6.41 -5.73 -0.08
N ASP A 316 6.51 -6.24 1.17
CA ASP A 316 7.46 -5.73 2.16
C ASP A 316 8.90 -6.17 1.84
N HIS A 317 9.06 -7.25 1.03
CA HIS A 317 10.31 -7.79 0.54
C HIS A 317 10.29 -7.78 -1.00
N PRO A 318 10.52 -6.63 -1.66
CA PRO A 318 10.34 -6.51 -3.11
C PRO A 318 11.26 -7.42 -3.91
N ASP A 319 12.50 -7.65 -3.46
CA ASP A 319 13.45 -8.57 -4.07
C ASP A 319 12.92 -10.01 -4.15
N LEU A 320 12.26 -10.51 -3.09
CA LEU A 320 11.68 -11.84 -3.08
C LEU A 320 10.49 -11.96 -4.05
N ALA A 321 9.68 -10.92 -4.14
CA ALA A 321 8.56 -10.89 -5.09
C ALA A 321 9.06 -10.81 -6.54
N ILE A 322 10.12 -10.03 -6.80
CA ILE A 322 10.79 -9.94 -8.11
C ILE A 322 11.39 -11.29 -8.51
N GLU A 323 12.09 -11.97 -7.60
CA GLU A 323 12.67 -13.29 -7.85
C GLU A 323 11.61 -14.28 -8.36
N VAL A 324 10.47 -14.38 -7.68
CA VAL A 324 9.38 -15.27 -8.09
C VAL A 324 8.77 -14.84 -9.42
N ARG A 325 8.48 -13.54 -9.58
CA ARG A 325 7.92 -12.99 -10.82
C ARG A 325 8.80 -13.34 -12.03
N ASP A 326 10.09 -13.04 -11.92
CA ASP A 326 11.04 -13.23 -13.02
C ASP A 326 11.21 -14.72 -13.36
N GLY A 327 11.21 -15.60 -12.34
CA GLY A 327 11.19 -17.05 -12.54
C GLY A 327 9.96 -17.54 -13.30
N ILE A 328 8.76 -16.99 -13.01
CA ILE A 328 7.52 -17.30 -13.73
C ILE A 328 7.62 -16.84 -15.20
N VAL A 329 8.11 -15.61 -15.44
CA VAL A 329 8.24 -15.04 -16.79
C VAL A 329 9.20 -15.87 -17.64
N GLU A 330 10.36 -16.25 -17.11
CA GLU A 330 11.34 -17.08 -17.82
C GLU A 330 10.78 -18.48 -18.13
N GLY A 331 10.08 -19.09 -17.18
CA GLY A 331 9.41 -20.37 -17.39
C GLY A 331 8.33 -20.34 -18.48
N ARG A 332 7.60 -19.20 -18.63
CA ARG A 332 6.63 -19.00 -19.73
C ARG A 332 7.34 -18.89 -21.08
N ARG A 333 8.39 -18.06 -21.18
CA ARG A 333 9.19 -17.87 -22.41
C ARG A 333 9.79 -19.19 -22.91
N THR A 334 10.33 -19.99 -21.99
CA THR A 334 10.93 -21.29 -22.33
C THR A 334 9.87 -22.25 -22.89
N ARG A 335 8.66 -22.27 -22.33
CA ARG A 335 7.55 -23.11 -22.84
C ARG A 335 7.06 -22.66 -24.21
N GLU A 336 6.93 -21.35 -24.44
CA GLU A 336 6.53 -20.79 -25.74
C GLU A 336 7.55 -21.11 -26.84
N ALA A 337 8.85 -20.98 -26.54
CA ALA A 337 9.93 -21.32 -27.45
C ALA A 337 10.01 -22.82 -27.76
N ALA A 338 9.63 -23.70 -26.85
CA ALA A 338 9.59 -25.15 -27.08
C ALA A 338 8.35 -25.59 -27.85
N ALA A 339 7.31 -24.75 -27.97
CA ALA A 339 6.07 -25.04 -28.69
C ALA A 339 6.05 -24.46 -30.12
N SER A 340 7.02 -23.63 -30.49
CA SER A 340 7.25 -23.04 -31.82
C SER A 340 8.26 -23.85 -32.64
#